data_9364e0335fb11c1fc58962bc71a675cf
#
_entry.id   9364e0335fb11c1fc58962bc71a675cf
#
_cell.length_a   1.000
_cell.length_b   1.000
_cell.length_c   1.000
_cell.angle_alpha   90.00
_cell.angle_beta   90.00
_cell.angle_gamma   90.00
#
_symmetry.space_group_name_H-M   'P 1'
#
loop_
_entity.id
_entity.type
_entity.pdbx_description
1 polymer ?
#
loop_
_entity_poly.entity_id
_entity_poly.type
_entity_poly.pdbx_seq_one_letter_code
_entity_poly.pdbx_strand_id
1 'polypeptide(L)'
;IIGSLSVSTQKVYVGGEVYPLQFIADFKVAEAYRNRSVEDHLCSQLADYVISIDADLAFLNVSYGNEKPFSFFRHRDGFPDFDNIGFFNMHQFIGRRNRMKPFFYTVECGSVSDELLTFLNAHSSGYELGPVISEENMKDSEVFIIRHHGQMIAAMCLIDTIHAKQNFVIRLSRRWQWLIRALNVWYSI
;
A
#
# COMPACT_ATOMS: atom_id res chain seq x y z
N ILE A 1 3.07 2.72 24.19
CA ILE A 1 2.35 3.51 23.16
C ILE A 1 0.86 3.29 23.39
N ILE A 2 0.11 4.37 23.59
CA ILE A 2 -1.34 4.34 23.86
C ILE A 2 -2.12 4.33 22.53
N GLY A 3 -1.67 5.11 21.57
CA GLY A 3 -2.21 5.20 20.22
C GLY A 3 -1.17 5.67 19.23
N SER A 4 -1.43 5.43 17.95
CA SER A 4 -0.59 5.85 16.83
C SER A 4 -1.44 6.18 15.61
N LEU A 5 -0.95 7.10 14.81
CA LEU A 5 -1.45 7.45 13.50
C LEU A 5 -0.23 7.82 12.67
N SER A 6 -0.18 7.42 11.42
CA SER A 6 0.88 7.78 10.50
C SER A 6 0.32 8.53 9.29
N VAL A 7 1.12 9.49 8.82
CA VAL A 7 0.85 10.22 7.58
C VAL A 7 2.11 10.17 6.74
N SER A 8 1.96 9.88 5.46
CA SER A 8 3.05 9.94 4.49
C SER A 8 2.63 10.72 3.26
N THR A 9 3.49 11.59 2.77
CA THR A 9 3.24 12.34 1.54
C THR A 9 3.68 11.51 0.34
N GLN A 10 2.79 11.36 -0.63
CA GLN A 10 3.06 10.70 -1.90
C GLN A 10 2.71 11.68 -3.03
N LYS A 11 3.40 11.58 -4.16
CA LYS A 11 3.01 12.31 -5.37
C LYS A 11 2.13 11.40 -6.22
N VAL A 12 1.00 11.94 -6.68
CA VAL A 12 0.03 11.23 -7.50
C VAL A 12 -0.39 12.06 -8.70
N TYR A 13 -0.93 11.40 -9.72
CA TYR A 13 -1.55 12.06 -10.87
C TYR A 13 -3.03 12.31 -10.58
N VAL A 14 -3.49 13.54 -10.87
CA VAL A 14 -4.89 13.95 -10.85
C VAL A 14 -5.15 14.77 -12.12
N GLY A 15 -6.03 14.31 -12.99
CA GLY A 15 -6.25 14.96 -14.29
C GLY A 15 -5.01 15.05 -15.17
N GLY A 16 -4.03 14.16 -14.96
CA GLY A 16 -2.74 14.14 -15.66
C GLY A 16 -1.66 15.07 -15.07
N GLU A 17 -1.98 15.86 -14.05
CA GLU A 17 -1.04 16.70 -13.33
C GLU A 17 -0.60 16.08 -12.01
N VAL A 18 0.55 16.49 -11.48
CA VAL A 18 1.15 15.92 -10.27
C VAL A 18 0.73 16.70 -9.03
N TYR A 19 0.12 16.01 -8.08
CA TYR A 19 -0.31 16.57 -6.79
C TYR A 19 0.27 15.82 -5.61
N PRO A 20 0.53 16.50 -4.48
CA PRO A 20 0.85 15.83 -3.22
C PRO A 20 -0.42 15.23 -2.61
N LEU A 21 -0.35 13.95 -2.24
CA LEU A 21 -1.41 13.22 -1.55
C LEU A 21 -0.92 12.81 -0.16
N GLN A 22 -1.71 13.09 0.86
CA GLN A 22 -1.44 12.63 2.23
C GLN A 22 -2.07 11.25 2.44
N PHE A 23 -1.24 10.22 2.55
CA PHE A 23 -1.71 8.89 2.86
C PHE A 23 -1.76 8.69 4.38
N ILE A 24 -2.97 8.52 4.92
CA ILE A 24 -3.24 8.33 6.35
C ILE A 24 -3.30 6.82 6.60
N ALA A 25 -2.49 6.34 7.53
CA ALA A 25 -2.40 4.92 7.84
C ALA A 25 -2.19 4.67 9.35
N ASP A 26 -2.26 3.39 9.73
CA ASP A 26 -1.90 2.88 11.05
C ASP A 26 -2.61 3.58 12.23
N PHE A 27 -3.85 4.04 12.03
CA PHE A 27 -4.67 4.57 13.10
C PHE A 27 -5.03 3.44 14.08
N LYS A 28 -4.36 3.44 15.21
CA LYS A 28 -4.46 2.39 16.22
C LYS A 28 -4.55 3.00 17.61
N VAL A 29 -5.46 2.48 18.43
CA VAL A 29 -5.54 2.81 19.85
C VAL A 29 -5.58 1.52 20.66
N ALA A 30 -4.74 1.44 21.68
CA ALA A 30 -4.69 0.29 22.58
C ALA A 30 -6.05 0.07 23.24
N GLU A 31 -6.50 -1.19 23.34
CA GLU A 31 -7.85 -1.56 23.76
C GLU A 31 -8.27 -0.92 25.09
N ALA A 32 -7.37 -0.91 26.06
CA ALA A 32 -7.62 -0.32 27.38
C ALA A 32 -7.85 1.20 27.36
N TYR A 33 -7.55 1.87 26.24
CA TYR A 33 -7.63 3.32 26.08
C TYR A 33 -8.64 3.76 25.02
N ARG A 34 -9.34 2.82 24.41
CA ARG A 34 -10.44 3.13 23.48
C ARG A 34 -11.57 3.84 24.20
N ASN A 35 -12.25 4.74 23.51
CA ASN A 35 -13.35 5.56 24.06
C ASN A 35 -12.92 6.49 25.21
N ARG A 36 -11.64 6.88 25.25
CA ARG A 36 -11.08 7.78 26.26
C ARG A 36 -10.47 9.05 25.64
N SER A 37 -11.09 9.60 24.60
CA SER A 37 -10.65 10.78 23.86
C SER A 37 -9.23 10.67 23.22
N VAL A 38 -8.59 9.52 23.26
CA VAL A 38 -7.29 9.33 22.59
C VAL A 38 -7.44 9.44 21.08
N GLU A 39 -8.51 8.85 20.55
CA GLU A 39 -8.88 8.94 19.14
C GLU A 39 -9.10 10.39 18.74
N ASP A 40 -9.82 11.15 19.58
CA ASP A 40 -10.10 12.58 19.36
C ASP A 40 -8.82 13.40 19.28
N HIS A 41 -7.90 13.11 20.20
CA HIS A 41 -6.62 13.81 20.26
C HIS A 41 -5.75 13.53 19.02
N LEU A 42 -5.67 12.27 18.61
CA LEU A 42 -4.93 11.89 17.40
C LEU A 42 -5.52 12.55 16.15
N CYS A 43 -6.84 12.63 16.04
CA CYS A 43 -7.48 13.29 14.91
C CYS A 43 -7.31 14.80 14.93
N SER A 44 -7.39 15.45 16.10
CA SER A 44 -7.10 16.88 16.18
C SER A 44 -5.66 17.17 15.70
N GLN A 45 -4.69 16.38 16.15
CA GLN A 45 -3.30 16.53 15.71
C GLN A 45 -3.13 16.25 14.20
N LEU A 46 -3.89 15.30 13.66
CA LEU A 46 -3.91 15.06 12.21
C LEU A 46 -4.47 16.27 11.46
N ALA A 47 -5.60 16.85 11.92
CA ALA A 47 -6.18 18.03 11.31
C ALA A 47 -5.22 19.21 11.32
N ASP A 48 -4.63 19.49 12.48
CA ASP A 48 -3.65 20.56 12.62
C ASP A 48 -2.45 20.36 11.69
N TYR A 49 -1.98 19.12 11.55
CA TYR A 49 -0.88 18.78 10.64
C TYR A 49 -1.28 19.00 9.17
N VAL A 50 -2.42 18.47 8.74
CA VAL A 50 -2.90 18.58 7.35
C VAL A 50 -3.10 20.04 6.96
N ILE A 51 -3.67 20.85 7.86
CA ILE A 51 -3.82 22.29 7.67
C ILE A 51 -2.45 22.98 7.59
N SER A 52 -1.51 22.61 8.47
CA SER A 52 -0.19 23.25 8.51
C SER A 52 0.65 23.06 7.25
N ILE A 53 0.39 21.98 6.51
CA ILE A 53 1.09 21.66 5.25
C ILE A 53 0.28 22.04 4.00
N ASP A 54 -0.87 22.71 4.16
CA ASP A 54 -1.77 23.12 3.10
C ASP A 54 -2.09 21.97 2.12
N ALA A 55 -2.50 20.82 2.68
CA ALA A 55 -2.73 19.62 1.91
C ALA A 55 -4.09 19.64 1.21
N ASP A 56 -4.09 19.58 -0.10
CA ASP A 56 -5.31 19.55 -0.92
C ASP A 56 -5.99 18.16 -0.92
N LEU A 57 -5.20 17.10 -0.80
CA LEU A 57 -5.67 15.73 -0.95
C LEU A 57 -5.21 14.84 0.21
N ALA A 58 -6.16 14.07 0.75
CA ALA A 58 -5.88 13.03 1.72
C ALA A 58 -6.59 11.72 1.33
N PHE A 59 -5.95 10.59 1.63
CA PHE A 59 -6.44 9.26 1.29
C PHE A 59 -6.21 8.29 2.45
N LEU A 60 -7.17 7.43 2.69
CA LEU A 60 -7.02 6.34 3.67
C LEU A 60 -7.67 5.04 3.18
N ASN A 61 -7.12 3.92 3.62
CA ASN A 61 -7.67 2.61 3.36
C ASN A 61 -8.36 2.06 4.60
N VAL A 62 -9.60 1.65 4.47
CA VAL A 62 -10.37 1.04 5.54
C VAL A 62 -10.72 -0.40 5.17
N SER A 63 -10.46 -1.35 6.08
CA SER A 63 -10.82 -2.74 5.87
C SER A 63 -12.34 -2.89 5.73
N TYR A 64 -12.80 -3.68 4.77
CA TYR A 64 -14.21 -3.96 4.57
C TYR A 64 -14.87 -4.46 5.85
N GLY A 65 -16.05 -3.93 6.17
CA GLY A 65 -16.78 -4.25 7.41
C GLY A 65 -16.29 -3.50 8.65
N ASN A 66 -15.24 -2.69 8.57
CA ASN A 66 -14.82 -1.80 9.65
C ASN A 66 -15.38 -0.39 9.43
N GLU A 67 -16.59 -0.16 9.87
CA GLU A 67 -17.27 1.14 9.69
C GLU A 67 -16.86 2.21 10.72
N LYS A 68 -16.17 1.81 11.78
CA LYS A 68 -15.76 2.73 12.85
C LYS A 68 -14.95 3.93 12.38
N PRO A 69 -13.93 3.77 11.50
CA PRO A 69 -13.19 4.93 11.00
C PRO A 69 -14.07 5.91 10.24
N PHE A 70 -15.03 5.44 9.46
CA PHE A 70 -15.94 6.32 8.72
C PHE A 70 -16.84 7.11 9.64
N SER A 71 -17.43 6.47 10.66
CA SER A 71 -18.27 7.18 11.64
C SER A 71 -17.44 8.16 12.48
N PHE A 72 -16.16 7.89 12.62
CA PHE A 72 -15.25 8.70 13.40
C PHE A 72 -14.82 9.98 12.66
N PHE A 73 -14.60 9.90 11.34
CA PHE A 73 -14.18 11.03 10.51
C PHE A 73 -15.38 11.84 9.95
N ARG A 74 -16.58 11.28 9.91
CA ARG A 74 -17.76 11.99 9.42
C ARG A 74 -18.23 13.06 10.41
N HIS A 75 -18.58 14.22 9.87
CA HIS A 75 -19.22 15.33 10.61
C HIS A 75 -18.42 15.83 11.80
N ARG A 76 -17.10 15.86 11.68
CA ARG A 76 -16.22 16.38 12.70
C ARG A 76 -15.76 17.77 12.31
N ASP A 77 -15.98 18.75 13.21
CA ASP A 77 -15.52 20.12 13.01
C ASP A 77 -14.00 20.15 12.78
N GLY A 78 -13.58 20.83 11.71
CA GLY A 78 -12.16 20.92 11.33
C GLY A 78 -11.61 19.74 10.52
N PHE A 79 -12.45 18.74 10.19
CA PHE A 79 -12.08 17.64 9.28
C PHE A 79 -12.80 17.77 7.94
N PRO A 80 -12.12 17.56 6.82
CA PRO A 80 -12.79 17.42 5.53
C PRO A 80 -13.68 16.16 5.53
N ASP A 81 -14.78 16.23 4.80
CA ASP A 81 -15.60 15.05 4.54
C ASP A 81 -14.83 14.05 3.68
N PHE A 82 -14.89 12.78 4.04
CA PHE A 82 -14.30 11.70 3.27
C PHE A 82 -15.34 11.03 2.39
N ASP A 83 -15.09 11.02 1.09
CA ASP A 83 -15.88 10.28 0.12
C ASP A 83 -15.30 8.89 -0.12
N ASN A 84 -16.20 7.90 -0.25
CA ASN A 84 -15.80 6.56 -0.64
C ASN A 84 -15.59 6.52 -2.17
N ILE A 85 -14.35 6.45 -2.61
CA ILE A 85 -13.99 6.42 -4.03
C ILE A 85 -13.99 5.01 -4.62
N GLY A 86 -14.18 3.96 -3.81
CA GLY A 86 -14.28 2.58 -4.30
C GLY A 86 -13.75 1.52 -3.35
N PHE A 87 -13.66 0.31 -3.88
CA PHE A 87 -13.13 -0.86 -3.19
C PHE A 87 -11.99 -1.47 -3.97
N PHE A 88 -10.98 -1.94 -3.26
CA PHE A 88 -9.90 -2.74 -3.85
C PHE A 88 -9.76 -4.07 -3.11
N ASN A 89 -9.32 -5.09 -3.81
CA ASN A 89 -9.06 -6.39 -3.23
C ASN A 89 -7.55 -6.57 -3.05
N MET A 90 -7.15 -6.88 -1.82
CA MET A 90 -5.77 -7.27 -1.54
C MET A 90 -5.64 -8.78 -1.70
N HIS A 91 -4.87 -9.22 -2.71
CA HIS A 91 -4.58 -10.63 -2.91
C HIS A 91 -3.30 -11.01 -2.19
N GLN A 92 -3.38 -12.05 -1.37
CA GLN A 92 -2.22 -12.65 -0.72
C GLN A 92 -2.01 -14.04 -1.29
N PHE A 93 -0.79 -14.34 -1.71
CA PHE A 93 -0.45 -15.64 -2.25
C PHE A 93 0.90 -16.10 -1.69
N ILE A 94 1.03 -17.43 -1.56
CA ILE A 94 2.29 -18.05 -1.20
C ILE A 94 3.01 -18.39 -2.50
N GLY A 95 4.25 -17.91 -2.63
CA GLY A 95 5.09 -18.24 -3.79
C GLY A 95 5.22 -19.77 -3.91
N ARG A 96 4.88 -20.33 -5.06
CA ARG A 96 5.05 -21.74 -5.35
C ARG A 96 6.06 -21.88 -6.47
N ARG A 97 7.07 -22.72 -6.27
CA ARG A 97 7.97 -23.11 -7.35
C ARG A 97 7.16 -23.83 -8.43
N ASN A 98 6.80 -23.12 -9.48
CA ASN A 98 6.10 -23.72 -10.60
C ASN A 98 7.13 -24.01 -11.71
N ARG A 99 7.02 -25.14 -12.38
CA ARG A 99 7.75 -25.36 -13.62
C ARG A 99 7.11 -24.43 -14.65
N MET A 100 7.75 -23.31 -14.91
CA MET A 100 7.29 -22.38 -15.92
C MET A 100 7.23 -23.12 -17.27
N LYS A 101 6.08 -23.05 -17.92
CA LYS A 101 6.01 -23.39 -19.34
C LYS A 101 6.90 -22.40 -20.10
N PRO A 102 7.56 -22.82 -21.18
CA PRO A 102 8.38 -21.90 -21.97
C PRO A 102 7.54 -20.69 -22.36
N PHE A 103 8.01 -19.52 -21.95
CA PHE A 103 7.38 -18.24 -22.28
C PHE A 103 7.91 -17.80 -23.65
N PHE A 104 7.04 -17.18 -24.44
CA PHE A 104 7.44 -16.58 -25.73
C PHE A 104 8.24 -15.27 -25.54
N TYR A 105 8.35 -14.79 -24.32
CA TYR A 105 9.02 -13.53 -23.99
C TYR A 105 10.18 -13.78 -23.02
N THR A 106 11.22 -12.99 -23.19
CA THR A 106 12.36 -13.00 -22.25
C THR A 106 12.02 -12.11 -21.05
N VAL A 107 12.21 -12.65 -19.85
CA VAL A 107 12.14 -11.88 -18.60
C VAL A 107 13.56 -11.51 -18.23
N GLU A 108 13.83 -10.23 -18.12
CA GLU A 108 15.12 -9.67 -17.73
C GLU A 108 15.03 -9.16 -16.28
N CYS A 109 16.06 -9.47 -15.48
CA CYS A 109 16.27 -8.75 -14.22
C CYS A 109 16.94 -7.43 -14.57
N GLY A 110 16.28 -6.32 -14.22
CA GLY A 110 16.74 -4.98 -14.54
C GLY A 110 17.09 -4.18 -13.29
N SER A 111 17.61 -3.01 -13.52
CA SER A 111 17.76 -1.95 -12.53
C SER A 111 16.77 -0.81 -12.83
N VAL A 112 16.59 0.07 -11.87
CA VAL A 112 15.84 1.31 -12.07
C VAL A 112 16.57 2.14 -13.13
N SER A 113 15.86 2.55 -14.17
CA SER A 113 16.37 3.33 -15.30
C SER A 113 15.35 4.33 -15.76
N ASP A 114 15.80 5.37 -16.48
CA ASP A 114 14.90 6.38 -17.05
C ASP A 114 13.86 5.78 -18.00
N GLU A 115 14.24 4.75 -18.77
CA GLU A 115 13.30 4.03 -19.65
C GLU A 115 12.18 3.37 -18.82
N LEU A 116 12.55 2.71 -17.72
CA LEU A 116 11.58 2.07 -16.83
C LEU A 116 10.68 3.10 -16.16
N LEU A 117 11.26 4.19 -15.63
CA LEU A 117 10.50 5.25 -14.98
C LEU A 117 9.53 5.91 -15.96
N THR A 118 9.96 6.17 -17.19
CA THR A 118 9.12 6.70 -18.25
C THR A 118 7.97 5.74 -18.58
N PHE A 119 8.25 4.46 -18.75
CA PHE A 119 7.25 3.43 -19.03
C PHE A 119 6.20 3.35 -17.91
N LEU A 120 6.64 3.29 -16.66
CA LEU A 120 5.74 3.18 -15.51
C LEU A 120 4.89 4.45 -15.31
N ASN A 121 5.49 5.63 -15.44
CA ASN A 121 4.78 6.90 -15.30
C ASN A 121 3.80 7.16 -16.45
N ALA A 122 4.14 6.77 -17.68
CA ALA A 122 3.20 6.84 -18.80
C ALA A 122 1.94 6.01 -18.56
N HIS A 123 2.10 4.86 -17.90
CA HIS A 123 0.96 4.03 -17.50
C HIS A 123 0.21 4.63 -16.30
N SER A 124 0.94 5.03 -15.26
CA SER A 124 0.37 5.55 -14.01
C SER A 124 -0.41 6.86 -14.20
N SER A 125 0.06 7.74 -15.08
CA SER A 125 -0.61 9.02 -15.38
C SER A 125 -1.99 8.88 -16.05
N GLY A 126 -2.30 7.70 -16.56
CA GLY A 126 -3.63 7.37 -17.09
C GLY A 126 -4.69 7.06 -16.03
N TYR A 127 -4.31 7.03 -14.75
CA TYR A 127 -5.21 6.72 -13.65
C TYR A 127 -5.28 7.87 -12.66
N GLU A 128 -6.50 8.19 -12.20
CA GLU A 128 -6.69 9.09 -11.07
C GLU A 128 -6.07 8.49 -9.80
N LEU A 129 -5.31 9.31 -9.09
CA LEU A 129 -4.50 8.91 -7.93
C LEU A 129 -3.41 7.87 -8.27
N GLY A 130 -3.06 7.71 -9.54
CA GLY A 130 -1.92 6.90 -9.97
C GLY A 130 -0.63 7.44 -9.33
N PRO A 131 0.22 6.59 -8.70
CA PRO A 131 1.43 7.07 -8.05
C PRO A 131 2.45 7.59 -9.05
N VAL A 132 3.14 8.68 -8.72
CA VAL A 132 4.32 9.12 -9.46
C VAL A 132 5.49 8.23 -9.06
N ILE A 133 6.02 7.51 -10.03
CA ILE A 133 7.14 6.59 -9.84
C ILE A 133 8.45 7.36 -10.00
N SER A 134 9.31 7.29 -9.00
CA SER A 134 10.62 7.93 -8.98
C SER A 134 11.71 6.93 -8.59
N GLU A 135 12.95 7.28 -8.86
CA GLU A 135 14.10 6.48 -8.47
C GLU A 135 14.13 6.27 -6.94
N GLU A 136 13.79 7.29 -6.17
CA GLU A 136 13.78 7.25 -4.70
C GLU A 136 12.80 6.22 -4.15
N ASN A 137 11.57 6.18 -4.69
CA ASN A 137 10.56 5.24 -4.20
C ASN A 137 10.72 3.81 -4.75
N MET A 138 11.65 3.61 -5.67
CA MET A 138 12.03 2.30 -6.23
C MET A 138 13.42 1.81 -5.80
N LYS A 139 14.11 2.55 -4.97
CA LYS A 139 15.51 2.31 -4.61
C LYS A 139 15.81 0.87 -4.16
N ASP A 140 14.90 0.28 -3.39
CA ASP A 140 15.07 -1.06 -2.81
C ASP A 140 14.21 -2.12 -3.55
N SER A 141 13.87 -1.86 -4.81
CA SER A 141 13.03 -2.75 -5.61
C SER A 141 13.87 -3.68 -6.47
N GLU A 142 13.48 -4.96 -6.50
CA GLU A 142 13.89 -5.87 -7.57
C GLU A 142 12.99 -5.66 -8.78
N VAL A 143 13.60 -5.40 -9.94
CA VAL A 143 12.89 -5.06 -11.17
C VAL A 143 12.95 -6.22 -12.15
N PHE A 144 11.80 -6.60 -12.71
CA PHE A 144 11.65 -7.58 -13.76
C PHE A 144 10.99 -6.91 -14.98
N ILE A 145 11.60 -7.05 -16.14
CA ILE A 145 11.19 -6.40 -17.38
C ILE A 145 10.89 -7.48 -18.43
N ILE A 146 9.81 -7.30 -19.16
CA ILE A 146 9.49 -8.13 -20.34
C ILE A 146 9.59 -7.24 -21.57
N ARG A 147 10.40 -7.70 -22.54
CA ARG A 147 10.56 -7.03 -23.83
C ARG A 147 10.00 -7.87 -24.98
N HIS A 148 9.46 -7.20 -25.97
CA HIS A 148 9.07 -7.76 -27.24
C HIS A 148 9.62 -6.90 -28.37
N HIS A 149 10.42 -7.48 -29.26
CA HIS A 149 11.12 -6.75 -30.31
C HIS A 149 11.91 -5.53 -29.80
N GLY A 150 12.56 -5.67 -28.64
CA GLY A 150 13.35 -4.61 -28.02
C GLY A 150 12.54 -3.57 -27.23
N GLN A 151 11.23 -3.53 -27.36
CA GLN A 151 10.36 -2.61 -26.63
C GLN A 151 9.90 -3.22 -25.30
N MET A 152 9.90 -2.42 -24.23
CA MET A 152 9.35 -2.81 -22.94
C MET A 152 7.82 -2.89 -23.06
N ILE A 153 7.27 -4.06 -22.76
CA ILE A 153 5.82 -4.32 -22.83
C ILE A 153 5.20 -4.58 -21.46
N ALA A 154 6.01 -4.95 -20.46
CA ALA A 154 5.59 -5.09 -19.09
C ALA A 154 6.78 -4.93 -18.14
N ALA A 155 6.49 -4.47 -16.94
CA ALA A 155 7.43 -4.42 -15.84
C ALA A 155 6.76 -4.83 -14.53
N MET A 156 7.52 -5.43 -13.63
CA MET A 156 7.10 -5.78 -12.28
C MET A 156 8.21 -5.38 -11.32
N CYS A 157 7.82 -4.72 -10.23
CA CYS A 157 8.74 -4.32 -9.18
C CYS A 157 8.34 -5.02 -7.89
N LEU A 158 9.30 -5.67 -7.24
CA LEU A 158 9.14 -6.30 -5.94
C LEU A 158 9.87 -5.48 -4.90
N ILE A 159 9.16 -5.11 -3.86
CA ILE A 159 9.72 -4.34 -2.73
C ILE A 159 9.67 -5.24 -1.50
N ASP A 160 10.84 -5.45 -0.87
CA ASP A 160 10.89 -6.09 0.44
C ASP A 160 10.48 -5.09 1.52
N THR A 161 9.34 -5.33 2.13
CA THR A 161 8.80 -4.48 3.19
C THR A 161 9.07 -5.00 4.60
N ILE A 162 9.92 -6.03 4.75
CA ILE A 162 10.16 -6.69 6.06
C ILE A 162 10.67 -5.70 7.12
N HIS A 163 11.45 -4.71 6.70
CA HIS A 163 12.00 -3.70 7.58
C HIS A 163 11.00 -2.58 7.92
N ALA A 164 10.01 -2.35 7.04
CA ALA A 164 9.00 -1.30 7.22
C ALA A 164 7.75 -1.83 7.92
N LYS A 165 7.34 -3.06 7.62
CA LYS A 165 6.12 -3.65 8.17
C LYS A 165 6.26 -5.15 8.35
N GLN A 166 6.09 -5.59 9.59
CA GLN A 166 6.04 -7.02 9.92
C GLN A 166 4.64 -7.39 10.40
N ASN A 167 4.08 -8.43 9.79
CA ASN A 167 2.80 -8.99 10.21
C ASN A 167 3.06 -10.28 11.00
N PHE A 168 2.70 -10.28 12.28
CA PHE A 168 2.82 -11.45 13.13
C PHE A 168 1.47 -12.15 13.26
N VAL A 169 1.43 -13.44 12.98
CA VAL A 169 0.27 -14.27 13.25
C VAL A 169 0.32 -14.74 14.71
N ILE A 170 -0.42 -14.03 15.57
CA ILE A 170 -0.43 -14.32 17.02
C ILE A 170 -1.20 -15.62 17.33
N ARG A 171 -2.25 -15.90 16.56
CA ARG A 171 -3.08 -17.08 16.78
C ARG A 171 -3.67 -17.60 15.47
N LEU A 172 -3.45 -18.87 15.22
CA LEU A 172 -4.08 -19.60 14.13
C LEU A 172 -5.14 -20.57 14.69
N SER A 173 -6.26 -20.71 13.99
CA SER A 173 -7.20 -21.79 14.31
C SER A 173 -6.51 -23.16 14.15
N ARG A 174 -6.97 -24.17 14.89
CA ARG A 174 -6.38 -25.54 14.82
C ARG A 174 -6.33 -26.08 13.38
N ARG A 175 -7.30 -25.78 12.53
CA ARG A 175 -7.35 -26.19 11.11
C ARG A 175 -6.17 -25.60 10.32
N TRP A 176 -5.89 -24.32 10.49
CA TRP A 176 -4.77 -23.66 9.83
C TRP A 176 -3.42 -24.11 10.37
N GLN A 177 -3.30 -24.42 11.65
CA GLN A 177 -2.08 -24.99 12.23
C GLN A 177 -1.75 -26.34 11.59
N TRP A 178 -2.77 -27.19 11.41
CA TRP A 178 -2.63 -28.47 10.72
C TRP A 178 -2.20 -28.32 9.26
N LEU A 179 -2.84 -27.39 8.54
CA LEU A 179 -2.52 -27.13 7.14
C LEU A 179 -1.07 -26.65 6.97
N ILE A 180 -0.61 -25.74 7.82
CA ILE A 180 0.78 -25.24 7.76
C ILE A 180 1.77 -26.34 8.12
N ARG A 181 1.47 -27.19 9.12
CA ARG A 181 2.32 -28.34 9.42
C ARG A 181 2.40 -29.31 8.25
N ALA A 182 1.29 -29.63 7.62
CA ALA A 182 1.26 -30.48 6.44
C ALA A 182 2.06 -29.87 5.27
N LEU A 183 1.93 -28.58 5.04
CA LEU A 183 2.69 -27.87 4.02
C LEU A 183 4.18 -27.82 4.33
N ASN A 184 4.59 -27.57 5.58
CA ASN A 184 6.00 -27.57 5.98
C ASN A 184 6.64 -28.96 5.83
N VAL A 185 5.92 -30.04 6.12
CA VAL A 185 6.41 -31.40 5.85
C VAL A 185 6.58 -31.64 4.35
N TRP A 186 5.75 -31.07 3.50
CA TRP A 186 5.84 -31.18 2.04
C TRP A 186 6.96 -30.32 1.43
N TYR A 187 7.34 -29.22 2.09
CA TYR A 187 8.42 -28.31 1.63
C TYR A 187 9.81 -28.71 2.14
N SER A 188 9.87 -29.64 3.11
CA SER A 188 11.13 -30.12 3.68
C SER A 188 11.67 -31.38 2.97
N ILE A 189 10.99 -31.82 1.89
CA ILE A 189 11.41 -32.87 0.98
C ILE A 189 11.66 -32.23 -0.41
#